data_ef1d85614a806309b9283ec43c78ba66
#
_entry.id   ef1d85614a806309b9283ec43c78ba66
#
_cell.length_a   1.000
_cell.length_b   1.000
_cell.length_c   1.000
_cell.angle_alpha   90.00
_cell.angle_beta   90.00
_cell.angle_gamma   90.00
#
_symmetry.space_group_name_H-M   'P 1'
#
loop_
_entity.id
_entity.type
_entity.pdbx_description
1 polymer ?
#
loop_
_entity_poly.entity_id
_entity_poly.type
_entity_poly.pdbx_seq_one_letter_code
_entity_poly.pdbx_strand_id
1 'polypeptide(L)'
;MRNTIIWSTLALVLSFFSLAAVAQAPVLTLGDSSLRVYMGGRVKITSLFSQKRTFPSGTAYLLLPQDATGQESSYDINARASNLWFSFDGPRLGNMKLGGMMLFYFTASVASEDYGVLPSLLYVDLSNEKWRFAVGQQVDVFASRVPEMVDNYFAMAVSGCAGNSSRGQVRAERFVKLGGGRLTITAALSEPITNYISGDLKNNTTDAGVPNIEAAIRYESAKDPESLLDHSKIELGVSAVNGTYRVFKNNANGTNIRVNKPKVKGIAGEYAFSLGSKFGVQGEVYTGQALGNYLGAIFQTTKGEFDKEIRSTGWWVEGAYHWRKGLQSRFGYGQDLCNEDDLDGSGILKNQTIFMNAIWDVSRLLQLSFEPTWRKTSYVVLKKNEGFGAMLAVTLRF
;
A
#
# COMPACT_ATOMS: atom_id res chain seq x y z
N MET A 1 40.39 -5.68 -13.95
CA MET A 1 39.26 -5.94 -14.86
C MET A 1 37.85 -5.83 -14.24
N ARG A 2 37.69 -5.83 -12.93
CA ARG A 2 36.36 -5.77 -12.28
C ARG A 2 35.75 -4.36 -12.17
N ASN A 3 36.57 -3.33 -12.15
CA ASN A 3 36.10 -1.94 -12.00
C ASN A 3 35.68 -1.27 -13.31
N THR A 4 36.07 -1.80 -14.45
CA THR A 4 35.77 -1.20 -15.77
C THR A 4 34.34 -1.54 -16.24
N ILE A 5 33.78 -2.65 -15.80
CA ILE A 5 32.43 -3.09 -16.19
C ILE A 5 31.34 -2.25 -15.51
N ILE A 6 31.57 -1.83 -14.25
CA ILE A 6 30.57 -1.04 -13.49
C ILE A 6 30.42 0.36 -14.08
N TRP A 7 31.51 0.98 -14.52
CA TRP A 7 31.49 2.33 -15.12
C TRP A 7 30.94 2.35 -16.54
N SER A 8 31.13 1.26 -17.31
CA SER A 8 30.55 1.17 -18.65
C SER A 8 29.05 0.96 -18.64
N THR A 9 28.50 0.27 -17.66
CA THR A 9 27.06 0.07 -17.51
C THR A 9 26.37 1.37 -17.05
N LEU A 10 27.00 2.13 -16.15
CA LEU A 10 26.49 3.44 -15.71
C LEU A 10 26.53 4.48 -16.84
N ALA A 11 27.57 4.47 -17.66
CA ALA A 11 27.71 5.36 -18.82
C ALA A 11 26.69 5.04 -19.93
N LEU A 12 26.35 3.77 -20.13
CA LEU A 12 25.34 3.37 -21.11
C LEU A 12 23.93 3.80 -20.72
N VAL A 13 23.61 3.78 -19.43
CA VAL A 13 22.31 4.25 -18.90
C VAL A 13 22.19 5.77 -19.02
N LEU A 14 23.29 6.52 -18.88
CA LEU A 14 23.30 7.99 -18.97
C LEU A 14 23.26 8.54 -20.42
N SER A 15 23.64 7.76 -21.42
CA SER A 15 23.67 8.21 -22.82
C SER A 15 22.31 8.22 -23.53
N PHE A 16 21.25 7.65 -22.92
CA PHE A 16 19.91 7.64 -23.49
C PHE A 16 19.03 8.85 -23.16
N PHE A 17 19.52 9.85 -22.43
CA PHE A 17 18.69 10.90 -21.83
C PHE A 17 18.91 12.32 -22.36
N SER A 18 19.06 12.51 -23.67
CA SER A 18 19.16 13.87 -24.25
C SER A 18 17.88 14.38 -24.91
N LEU A 19 16.69 13.88 -24.57
CA LEU A 19 15.41 14.39 -25.05
C LEU A 19 14.60 15.00 -23.90
N ALA A 20 14.77 16.31 -23.69
CA ALA A 20 13.92 17.11 -22.83
C ALA A 20 12.59 17.41 -23.54
N ALA A 21 11.66 16.47 -23.55
CA ALA A 21 10.28 16.77 -23.88
C ALA A 21 9.53 17.13 -22.59
N VAL A 22 8.94 18.30 -22.53
CA VAL A 22 7.99 18.70 -21.49
C VAL A 22 6.69 17.95 -21.78
N ALA A 23 6.54 16.77 -21.22
CA ALA A 23 5.28 16.02 -21.32
C ALA A 23 4.24 16.70 -20.44
N GLN A 24 3.32 17.43 -21.03
CA GLN A 24 2.01 17.67 -20.44
C GLN A 24 1.24 16.35 -20.52
N ALA A 25 0.56 15.96 -19.44
CA ALA A 25 -0.32 14.79 -19.48
C ALA A 25 -1.28 14.94 -20.66
N PRO A 26 -1.34 13.97 -21.59
CA PRO A 26 -2.21 14.07 -22.73
C PRO A 26 -3.66 14.18 -22.27
N VAL A 27 -4.38 15.17 -22.78
CA VAL A 27 -5.81 15.39 -22.52
C VAL A 27 -6.56 14.96 -23.77
N LEU A 28 -7.35 13.93 -23.66
CA LEU A 28 -8.27 13.50 -24.71
C LEU A 28 -9.66 14.03 -24.37
N THR A 29 -10.23 14.80 -25.29
CA THR A 29 -11.63 15.26 -25.19
C THR A 29 -12.49 14.36 -26.07
N LEU A 30 -13.51 13.73 -25.47
CA LEU A 30 -14.41 12.81 -26.13
C LEU A 30 -15.81 13.43 -26.27
N GLY A 31 -16.46 13.17 -27.41
CA GLY A 31 -17.81 13.64 -27.66
C GLY A 31 -17.92 15.15 -27.84
N ASP A 32 -18.93 15.73 -27.17
CA ASP A 32 -19.25 17.16 -27.19
C ASP A 32 -18.39 18.04 -26.26
N SER A 33 -17.16 17.60 -25.95
CA SER A 33 -16.24 18.21 -24.97
C SER A 33 -16.68 18.12 -23.50
N SER A 34 -17.71 17.35 -23.20
CA SER A 34 -18.21 17.18 -21.82
C SER A 34 -17.37 16.22 -20.96
N LEU A 35 -16.58 15.35 -21.59
CA LEU A 35 -15.69 14.40 -20.94
C LEU A 35 -14.23 14.67 -21.28
N ARG A 36 -13.40 14.95 -20.27
CA ARG A 36 -11.94 15.04 -20.39
C ARG A 36 -11.29 13.82 -19.75
N VAL A 37 -10.35 13.23 -20.44
CA VAL A 37 -9.56 12.10 -19.96
C VAL A 37 -8.11 12.55 -19.83
N TYR A 38 -7.55 12.40 -18.66
CA TYR A 38 -6.14 12.64 -18.37
C TYR A 38 -5.47 11.27 -18.24
N MET A 39 -4.29 11.13 -18.79
CA MET A 39 -3.52 9.88 -18.74
C MET A 39 -2.11 10.18 -18.25
N GLY A 40 -1.56 9.27 -17.47
CA GLY A 40 -0.18 9.29 -17.08
C GLY A 40 0.24 7.93 -16.52
N GLY A 41 1.49 7.83 -16.15
CA GLY A 41 2.02 6.58 -15.63
C GLY A 41 3.46 6.67 -15.21
N ARG A 42 4.01 5.52 -14.86
CA ARG A 42 5.44 5.38 -14.63
C ARG A 42 5.94 4.00 -15.03
N VAL A 43 7.13 3.96 -15.58
CA VAL A 43 7.96 2.74 -15.64
C VAL A 43 8.90 2.79 -14.45
N LYS A 44 8.77 1.84 -13.53
CA LYS A 44 9.62 1.72 -12.34
C LYS A 44 10.33 0.37 -12.37
N ILE A 45 11.65 0.41 -12.53
CA ILE A 45 12.52 -0.76 -12.47
C ILE A 45 13.14 -0.77 -11.08
N THR A 46 12.98 -1.88 -10.37
CA THR A 46 13.54 -2.10 -9.04
C THR A 46 14.55 -3.23 -9.07
N SER A 47 15.63 -3.08 -8.31
CA SER A 47 16.59 -4.14 -8.01
C SER A 47 16.65 -4.31 -6.51
N LEU A 48 16.21 -5.46 -6.02
CA LEU A 48 16.17 -5.80 -4.60
C LEU A 48 17.22 -6.88 -4.30
N PHE A 49 18.05 -6.61 -3.32
CA PHE A 49 18.91 -7.60 -2.67
C PHE A 49 18.47 -7.81 -1.22
N SER A 50 18.44 -9.04 -0.74
CA SER A 50 18.27 -9.38 0.66
C SER A 50 19.26 -10.48 1.09
N GLN A 51 19.85 -10.32 2.28
CA GLN A 51 20.75 -11.32 2.86
C GLN A 51 20.02 -12.62 3.24
N LYS A 52 18.71 -12.54 3.42
CA LYS A 52 17.84 -13.64 3.81
C LYS A 52 16.66 -13.74 2.85
N ARG A 53 16.15 -14.95 2.66
CA ARG A 53 14.98 -15.16 1.78
C ARG A 53 13.77 -14.42 2.33
N THR A 54 13.15 -13.62 1.46
CA THR A 54 11.96 -12.81 1.76
C THR A 54 10.69 -13.45 1.25
N PHE A 55 9.56 -13.02 1.80
CA PHE A 55 8.23 -13.28 1.27
C PHE A 55 7.39 -11.99 1.28
N PRO A 56 6.64 -11.67 0.23
CA PRO A 56 6.80 -12.24 -1.12
C PRO A 56 8.18 -11.93 -1.69
N SER A 57 8.65 -12.78 -2.59
CA SER A 57 9.88 -12.52 -3.34
C SER A 57 9.71 -11.28 -4.20
N GLY A 58 10.72 -10.42 -4.27
CA GLY A 58 10.68 -9.17 -5.04
C GLY A 58 9.91 -8.00 -4.38
N THR A 59 9.23 -8.26 -3.25
CA THR A 59 8.68 -7.25 -2.33
C THR A 59 8.95 -7.74 -0.92
N ALA A 60 10.00 -7.25 -0.31
CA ALA A 60 10.44 -7.79 0.97
C ALA A 60 9.53 -7.32 2.09
N TYR A 61 8.49 -8.10 2.45
CA TYR A 61 7.63 -7.82 3.59
C TYR A 61 8.09 -8.52 4.86
N LEU A 62 8.34 -9.82 4.79
CA LEU A 62 8.82 -10.62 5.92
C LEU A 62 9.96 -11.54 5.50
N LEU A 63 10.71 -12.06 6.46
CA LEU A 63 11.75 -13.05 6.24
C LEU A 63 11.21 -14.45 6.54
N LEU A 64 11.53 -15.42 5.70
CA LEU A 64 11.21 -16.83 5.97
C LEU A 64 11.93 -17.33 7.24
N PRO A 65 11.44 -18.39 7.90
CA PRO A 65 12.08 -18.95 9.10
C PRO A 65 13.55 -19.29 8.88
N GLN A 66 14.33 -19.34 9.95
CA GLN A 66 15.73 -19.70 9.92
C GLN A 66 15.90 -21.22 9.70
N ASP A 67 15.63 -21.66 8.48
CA ASP A 67 15.91 -23.00 7.95
C ASP A 67 16.90 -22.92 6.79
N ALA A 68 17.13 -24.03 6.10
CA ALA A 68 18.07 -24.07 4.97
C ALA A 68 17.70 -23.04 3.87
N THR A 69 16.40 -22.89 3.57
CA THR A 69 15.91 -21.96 2.54
C THR A 69 15.93 -20.52 3.02
N GLY A 70 15.45 -20.26 4.23
CA GLY A 70 15.36 -18.91 4.80
C GLY A 70 16.71 -18.23 5.04
N GLN A 71 17.81 -19.01 5.10
CA GLN A 71 19.17 -18.47 5.27
C GLN A 71 19.82 -18.04 3.95
N GLU A 72 19.26 -18.41 2.81
CA GLU A 72 19.79 -18.01 1.51
C GLU A 72 19.54 -16.53 1.24
N SER A 73 20.49 -15.89 0.55
CA SER A 73 20.26 -14.56 0.00
C SER A 73 19.31 -14.64 -1.18
N SER A 74 18.61 -13.53 -1.42
CA SER A 74 17.75 -13.37 -2.59
C SER A 74 18.10 -12.10 -3.37
N TYR A 75 17.90 -12.16 -4.68
CA TYR A 75 18.09 -11.06 -5.59
C TYR A 75 16.98 -11.06 -6.65
N ASP A 76 16.35 -9.91 -6.88
CA ASP A 76 15.30 -9.76 -7.88
C ASP A 76 15.48 -8.44 -8.64
N ILE A 77 15.22 -8.47 -9.94
CA ILE A 77 15.07 -7.27 -10.78
C ILE A 77 13.72 -7.38 -11.46
N ASN A 78 12.89 -6.37 -11.26
CA ASN A 78 11.56 -6.37 -11.86
C ASN A 78 11.05 -4.95 -12.18
N ALA A 79 9.96 -4.90 -12.96
CA ALA A 79 9.24 -3.67 -13.30
C ALA A 79 7.76 -3.72 -12.86
N ARG A 80 7.40 -4.62 -11.95
CA ARG A 80 6.01 -4.88 -11.53
C ARG A 80 5.33 -3.68 -10.87
N ALA A 81 6.10 -2.77 -10.27
CA ALA A 81 5.61 -1.53 -9.68
C ALA A 81 5.36 -0.40 -10.71
N SER A 82 5.58 -0.68 -12.00
CA SER A 82 5.14 0.20 -13.08
C SER A 82 3.62 0.30 -13.10
N ASN A 83 3.11 1.46 -13.49
CA ASN A 83 1.66 1.67 -13.55
C ASN A 83 1.24 2.59 -14.68
N LEU A 84 -0.04 2.49 -15.02
CA LEU A 84 -0.74 3.37 -15.94
C LEU A 84 -2.05 3.81 -15.28
N TRP A 85 -2.37 5.10 -15.37
CA TRP A 85 -3.60 5.62 -14.83
C TRP A 85 -4.34 6.52 -15.82
N PHE A 86 -5.67 6.56 -15.66
CA PHE A 86 -6.58 7.45 -16.35
C PHE A 86 -7.47 8.14 -15.30
N SER A 87 -7.64 9.45 -15.41
CA SER A 87 -8.57 10.22 -14.61
C SER A 87 -9.61 10.86 -15.53
N PHE A 88 -10.84 10.87 -15.09
CA PHE A 88 -11.99 11.30 -15.86
C PHE A 88 -12.64 12.53 -15.22
N ASP A 89 -12.80 13.58 -16.01
CA ASP A 89 -13.56 14.78 -15.70
C ASP A 89 -14.77 14.86 -16.60
N GLY A 90 -15.94 14.52 -16.09
CA GLY A 90 -17.20 14.49 -16.83
C GLY A 90 -18.07 15.72 -16.63
N PRO A 91 -19.27 15.71 -17.20
CA PRO A 91 -20.23 16.82 -17.10
C PRO A 91 -20.77 16.96 -15.67
N ARG A 92 -21.44 18.06 -15.42
CA ARG A 92 -22.21 18.25 -14.20
C ARG A 92 -23.60 17.61 -14.32
N LEU A 93 -23.99 16.89 -13.29
CA LEU A 93 -25.34 16.37 -13.08
C LEU A 93 -25.97 17.16 -11.92
N GLY A 94 -26.71 18.20 -12.25
CA GLY A 94 -27.16 19.18 -11.27
C GLY A 94 -25.98 19.93 -10.64
N ASN A 95 -25.86 19.87 -9.32
CA ASN A 95 -24.76 20.49 -8.57
C ASN A 95 -23.55 19.56 -8.33
N MET A 96 -23.58 18.33 -8.86
CA MET A 96 -22.51 17.33 -8.73
C MET A 96 -21.73 17.24 -10.02
N LYS A 97 -20.41 17.04 -9.95
CA LYS A 97 -19.53 16.77 -11.06
C LYS A 97 -19.31 15.26 -11.16
N LEU A 98 -19.47 14.70 -12.36
CA LEU A 98 -19.10 13.32 -12.64
C LEU A 98 -17.58 13.22 -12.74
N GLY A 99 -17.00 12.20 -12.14
CA GLY A 99 -15.58 11.90 -12.19
C GLY A 99 -15.32 10.41 -12.11
N GLY A 100 -14.06 10.06 -12.09
CA GLY A 100 -13.62 8.68 -11.93
C GLY A 100 -12.12 8.51 -12.13
N MET A 101 -11.64 7.32 -11.84
CA MET A 101 -10.24 6.98 -11.99
C MET A 101 -10.06 5.49 -12.32
N MET A 102 -9.07 5.20 -13.15
CA MET A 102 -8.55 3.85 -13.39
C MET A 102 -7.05 3.89 -13.12
N LEU A 103 -6.54 2.91 -12.37
CA LEU A 103 -5.11 2.71 -12.10
C LEU A 103 -4.79 1.23 -12.21
N PHE A 104 -3.83 0.90 -13.04
CA PHE A 104 -3.37 -0.47 -13.29
C PHE A 104 -1.90 -0.61 -12.97
N TYR A 105 -1.53 -1.68 -12.26
CA TYR A 105 -0.15 -2.11 -12.08
C TYR A 105 0.17 -3.31 -12.98
N PHE A 106 1.45 -3.50 -13.30
CA PHE A 106 1.91 -4.58 -14.19
C PHE A 106 2.38 -5.82 -13.42
N THR A 107 1.53 -6.30 -12.52
CA THR A 107 1.74 -7.51 -11.72
C THR A 107 0.48 -8.36 -11.71
N ALA A 108 0.62 -9.67 -11.54
CA ALA A 108 -0.53 -10.57 -11.40
C ALA A 108 -1.23 -10.42 -10.03
N SER A 109 -0.46 -10.19 -8.96
CA SER A 109 -0.95 -9.86 -7.61
C SER A 109 0.16 -9.21 -6.79
N VAL A 110 -0.14 -8.70 -5.61
CA VAL A 110 0.85 -8.10 -4.70
C VAL A 110 1.84 -9.12 -4.14
N ALA A 111 1.47 -10.39 -4.07
CA ALA A 111 2.30 -11.47 -3.57
C ALA A 111 2.84 -12.37 -4.70
N SER A 112 2.69 -11.98 -5.98
CA SER A 112 3.15 -12.76 -7.12
C SER A 112 4.46 -12.21 -7.69
N GLU A 113 5.30 -13.11 -8.15
CA GLU A 113 6.47 -12.78 -8.99
C GLU A 113 6.08 -12.61 -10.47
N ASP A 114 4.86 -12.98 -10.84
CA ASP A 114 4.39 -12.95 -12.22
C ASP A 114 3.97 -11.55 -12.66
N TYR A 115 4.20 -11.25 -13.92
CA TYR A 115 3.63 -10.09 -14.58
C TYR A 115 2.17 -10.34 -14.95
N GLY A 116 1.37 -9.28 -14.87
CA GLY A 116 -0.05 -9.29 -15.20
C GLY A 116 -0.59 -7.87 -15.27
N VAL A 117 -1.88 -7.71 -15.31
CA VAL A 117 -2.54 -6.41 -15.19
C VAL A 117 -3.46 -6.46 -13.96
N LEU A 118 -3.07 -5.73 -12.91
CA LEU A 118 -3.81 -5.65 -11.67
C LEU A 118 -4.53 -4.29 -11.58
N PRO A 119 -5.87 -4.24 -11.71
CA PRO A 119 -6.63 -3.04 -11.43
C PRO A 119 -6.50 -2.67 -9.95
N SER A 120 -5.91 -1.52 -9.66
CA SER A 120 -5.80 -0.99 -8.29
C SER A 120 -6.95 -0.07 -7.97
N LEU A 121 -7.25 0.88 -8.86
CA LEU A 121 -8.42 1.74 -8.75
C LEU A 121 -9.26 1.57 -10.02
N LEU A 122 -10.56 1.48 -9.85
CA LEU A 122 -11.51 1.40 -10.96
C LEU A 122 -12.88 1.86 -10.45
N TYR A 123 -13.12 3.16 -10.46
CA TYR A 123 -14.34 3.73 -9.89
C TYR A 123 -14.86 4.93 -10.67
N VAL A 124 -16.13 5.21 -10.46
CA VAL A 124 -16.80 6.45 -10.83
C VAL A 124 -17.26 7.18 -9.59
N ASP A 125 -17.32 8.51 -9.64
CA ASP A 125 -17.82 9.33 -8.54
C ASP A 125 -18.63 10.53 -9.01
N LEU A 126 -19.50 10.98 -8.10
CA LEU A 126 -20.22 12.25 -8.17
C LEU A 126 -19.79 13.11 -6.99
N SER A 127 -19.29 14.31 -7.27
CA SER A 127 -18.73 15.15 -6.22
C SER A 127 -19.09 16.63 -6.35
N ASN A 128 -19.11 17.29 -5.20
CA ASN A 128 -19.18 18.75 -5.09
C ASN A 128 -18.35 19.21 -3.86
N GLU A 129 -18.42 20.48 -3.50
CA GLU A 129 -17.67 21.02 -2.34
C GLU A 129 -18.04 20.37 -1.00
N LYS A 130 -19.20 19.74 -0.89
CA LYS A 130 -19.73 19.20 0.37
C LYS A 130 -19.79 17.69 0.42
N TRP A 131 -19.93 17.02 -0.72
CA TRP A 131 -20.16 15.59 -0.81
C TRP A 131 -19.38 14.93 -1.93
N ARG A 132 -18.99 13.69 -1.74
CA ARG A 132 -18.57 12.77 -2.77
C ARG A 132 -19.25 11.41 -2.56
N PHE A 133 -19.83 10.88 -3.63
CA PHE A 133 -20.36 9.52 -3.68
C PHE A 133 -19.58 8.76 -4.75
N ALA A 134 -19.04 7.60 -4.40
CA ALA A 134 -18.22 6.83 -5.32
C ALA A 134 -18.59 5.36 -5.29
N VAL A 135 -18.53 4.71 -6.44
CA VAL A 135 -18.81 3.27 -6.62
C VAL A 135 -17.71 2.65 -7.46
N GLY A 136 -17.21 1.51 -7.02
CA GLY A 136 -16.17 0.74 -7.72
C GLY A 136 -15.01 0.37 -6.82
N GLN A 137 -13.93 -0.07 -7.42
CA GLN A 137 -12.74 -0.51 -6.69
C GLN A 137 -11.93 0.70 -6.22
N GLN A 138 -11.78 0.84 -4.92
CA GLN A 138 -11.07 1.93 -4.26
C GLN A 138 -10.23 1.41 -3.10
N VAL A 139 -9.24 2.20 -2.67
CA VAL A 139 -8.44 1.91 -1.47
C VAL A 139 -9.35 1.85 -0.24
N ASP A 140 -9.02 0.99 0.72
CA ASP A 140 -9.74 0.87 2.01
C ASP A 140 -9.93 2.23 2.68
N VAL A 141 -11.05 2.38 3.39
CA VAL A 141 -11.28 3.53 4.27
C VAL A 141 -10.56 3.33 5.61
N PHE A 142 -10.46 2.08 6.05
CA PHE A 142 -9.74 1.68 7.25
C PHE A 142 -8.22 1.76 7.02
N ALA A 143 -7.48 2.43 7.93
CA ALA A 143 -6.02 2.44 7.99
C ALA A 143 -5.35 2.75 6.63
N SER A 144 -5.70 3.89 6.03
CA SER A 144 -5.33 4.18 4.63
C SER A 144 -3.99 4.92 4.46
N ARG A 145 -3.33 5.29 5.54
CA ARG A 145 -2.03 5.98 5.47
C ARG A 145 -0.90 4.99 5.24
N VAL A 146 0.04 5.37 4.39
CA VAL A 146 1.18 4.51 4.03
C VAL A 146 2.48 5.29 4.11
N PRO A 147 3.60 4.64 4.48
CA PRO A 147 4.93 5.25 4.43
C PRO A 147 5.41 5.41 2.98
N GLU A 148 6.29 6.35 2.74
CA GLU A 148 6.89 6.55 1.43
C GLU A 148 8.22 5.79 1.34
N MET A 149 8.11 4.51 1.07
CA MET A 149 9.25 3.63 0.80
C MET A 149 9.54 3.52 -0.69
N VAL A 150 10.77 3.18 -1.04
CA VAL A 150 11.13 2.85 -2.43
C VAL A 150 10.36 1.62 -2.90
N ASP A 151 10.20 0.64 -2.02
CA ASP A 151 9.33 -0.52 -2.22
C ASP A 151 7.87 -0.22 -1.85
N ASN A 152 7.38 0.94 -2.27
CA ASN A 152 5.98 1.31 -2.04
C ASN A 152 5.05 0.55 -2.99
N TYR A 153 4.96 -0.75 -2.77
CA TYR A 153 4.09 -1.65 -3.49
C TYR A 153 2.97 -2.09 -2.55
N PHE A 154 1.83 -1.37 -2.62
CA PHE A 154 0.63 -1.62 -1.82
C PHE A 154 0.86 -1.59 -0.29
N ALA A 155 1.69 -0.67 0.21
CA ALA A 155 1.95 -0.50 1.64
C ALA A 155 2.52 -1.75 2.36
N MET A 156 2.96 -2.76 1.62
CA MET A 156 3.42 -4.02 2.20
C MET A 156 4.89 -3.99 2.64
N ALA A 157 5.66 -2.99 2.26
CA ALA A 157 7.10 -3.00 2.49
C ALA A 157 7.48 -2.67 3.95
N VAL A 158 6.63 -1.99 4.71
CA VAL A 158 6.85 -1.72 6.13
C VAL A 158 5.92 -2.56 7.00
N SER A 159 6.47 -3.14 8.07
CA SER A 159 5.65 -3.80 9.10
C SER A 159 4.79 -2.77 9.83
N GLY A 160 3.63 -3.18 10.30
CA GLY A 160 2.73 -2.32 11.09
C GLY A 160 1.80 -1.44 10.28
N CYS A 161 1.82 -1.55 8.95
CA CYS A 161 0.88 -0.88 8.06
C CYS A 161 -0.31 -1.81 7.81
N ALA A 162 -1.53 -1.32 8.03
CA ALA A 162 -2.75 -2.03 7.69
C ALA A 162 -3.55 -1.24 6.65
N GLY A 163 -4.65 -1.81 6.17
CA GLY A 163 -5.47 -1.17 5.14
C GLY A 163 -4.74 -0.99 3.81
N ASN A 164 -5.13 0.04 3.07
CA ASN A 164 -4.57 0.37 1.76
C ASN A 164 -4.64 -0.76 0.71
N SER A 165 -5.45 -1.78 0.95
CA SER A 165 -5.87 -2.69 -0.11
C SER A 165 -6.91 -2.01 -0.97
N SER A 166 -7.14 -2.52 -2.17
CA SER A 166 -8.26 -2.05 -2.99
C SER A 166 -9.33 -3.12 -3.10
N ARG A 167 -10.57 -2.70 -2.93
CA ARG A 167 -11.75 -3.57 -3.00
C ARG A 167 -12.96 -2.82 -3.56
N GLY A 168 -13.95 -3.56 -4.03
CA GLY A 168 -15.23 -3.03 -4.43
C GLY A 168 -15.92 -2.30 -3.27
N GLN A 169 -16.37 -1.08 -3.50
CA GLN A 169 -16.97 -0.25 -2.45
C GLN A 169 -18.10 0.61 -3.02
N VAL A 170 -19.09 0.88 -2.16
CA VAL A 170 -20.00 2.02 -2.27
C VAL A 170 -19.63 2.97 -1.14
N ARG A 171 -19.18 4.18 -1.46
CA ARG A 171 -18.60 5.12 -0.53
C ARG A 171 -19.32 6.47 -0.56
N ALA A 172 -19.55 7.05 0.61
CA ALA A 172 -20.01 8.40 0.79
C ALA A 172 -19.02 9.19 1.66
N GLU A 173 -18.69 10.39 1.22
CA GLU A 173 -17.81 11.31 1.94
C GLU A 173 -18.49 12.66 2.13
N ARG A 174 -18.44 13.19 3.35
CA ARG A 174 -18.91 14.52 3.71
C ARG A 174 -17.72 15.41 4.02
N PHE A 175 -17.62 16.55 3.35
CA PHE A 175 -16.60 17.55 3.58
C PHE A 175 -17.18 18.71 4.41
N VAL A 176 -16.48 19.04 5.50
CA VAL A 176 -16.85 20.14 6.41
C VAL A 176 -15.65 21.06 6.56
N LYS A 177 -15.79 22.34 6.28
CA LYS A 177 -14.74 23.34 6.54
C LYS A 177 -14.63 23.54 8.05
N LEU A 178 -13.41 23.42 8.60
CA LEU A 178 -13.14 23.54 10.03
C LEU A 178 -11.79 24.21 10.27
N GLY A 179 -11.78 25.36 10.92
CA GLY A 179 -10.55 26.04 11.35
C GLY A 179 -9.55 26.36 10.23
N GLY A 180 -10.03 26.73 9.04
CA GLY A 180 -9.21 26.94 7.86
C GLY A 180 -8.81 25.67 7.11
N GLY A 181 -9.07 24.50 7.69
CA GLY A 181 -8.86 23.18 7.11
C GLY A 181 -10.16 22.50 6.69
N ARG A 182 -10.08 21.18 6.50
CA ARG A 182 -11.19 20.32 6.09
C ARG A 182 -11.30 19.09 6.99
N LEU A 183 -12.50 18.86 7.50
CA LEU A 183 -12.88 17.58 8.10
C LEU A 183 -13.60 16.74 7.05
N THR A 184 -13.15 15.52 6.84
CA THR A 184 -13.78 14.53 5.96
C THR A 184 -14.35 13.40 6.81
N ILE A 185 -15.65 13.15 6.67
CA ILE A 185 -16.34 12.02 7.30
C ILE A 185 -16.66 11.04 6.17
N THR A 186 -16.17 9.83 6.28
CA THR A 186 -16.30 8.78 5.26
C THR A 186 -17.04 7.59 5.82
N ALA A 187 -17.95 7.02 5.03
CA ALA A 187 -18.57 5.73 5.27
C ALA A 187 -18.56 4.92 3.98
N ALA A 188 -18.29 3.62 4.08
CA ALA A 188 -18.30 2.71 2.94
C ALA A 188 -18.89 1.36 3.30
N LEU A 189 -19.58 0.76 2.31
CA LEU A 189 -19.90 -0.64 2.25
C LEU A 189 -18.88 -1.30 1.33
N SER A 190 -18.09 -2.21 1.85
CA SER A 190 -16.90 -2.74 1.18
C SER A 190 -17.01 -4.25 0.98
N GLU A 191 -16.48 -4.74 -0.12
CA GLU A 191 -16.28 -6.17 -0.36
C GLU A 191 -15.42 -6.77 0.76
N PRO A 192 -15.83 -7.90 1.39
CA PRO A 192 -15.10 -8.47 2.53
C PRO A 192 -13.71 -8.97 2.19
N ILE A 193 -13.47 -9.37 0.93
CA ILE A 193 -12.23 -9.98 0.47
C ILE A 193 -11.60 -9.10 -0.59
N THR A 194 -10.30 -8.85 -0.47
CA THR A 194 -9.55 -8.10 -1.48
C THR A 194 -8.98 -9.02 -2.56
N ASN A 195 -8.93 -8.54 -3.77
CA ASN A 195 -8.26 -9.23 -4.89
C ASN A 195 -6.72 -9.16 -4.80
N TYR A 196 -6.17 -8.40 -3.87
CA TYR A 196 -4.71 -8.23 -3.73
C TYR A 196 -4.02 -9.41 -3.07
N ILE A 197 -4.72 -10.16 -2.21
CA ILE A 197 -4.16 -11.31 -1.52
C ILE A 197 -4.35 -12.54 -2.39
N SER A 198 -3.24 -13.13 -2.82
CA SER A 198 -3.21 -14.41 -3.52
C SER A 198 -2.77 -15.54 -2.59
N GLY A 199 -2.95 -16.77 -3.01
CA GLY A 199 -2.56 -17.96 -2.28
C GLY A 199 -3.67 -18.56 -1.42
N ASP A 200 -3.30 -19.25 -0.35
CA ASP A 200 -4.23 -20.05 0.47
C ASP A 200 -5.38 -19.24 1.06
N LEU A 201 -5.15 -17.98 1.41
CA LEU A 201 -6.20 -17.09 1.91
C LEU A 201 -7.32 -16.92 0.89
N LYS A 202 -6.99 -16.64 -0.38
CA LYS A 202 -7.99 -16.47 -1.44
C LYS A 202 -8.72 -17.79 -1.77
N ASN A 203 -8.01 -18.90 -1.73
CA ASN A 203 -8.58 -20.20 -2.07
C ASN A 203 -9.54 -20.73 -0.99
N ASN A 204 -9.32 -20.35 0.28
CA ASN A 204 -10.09 -20.83 1.42
C ASN A 204 -11.05 -19.78 2.01
N THR A 205 -11.20 -18.62 1.36
CA THR A 205 -12.08 -17.54 1.82
C THR A 205 -13.06 -17.13 0.74
N THR A 206 -14.30 -16.82 1.15
CA THR A 206 -15.32 -16.21 0.30
C THR A 206 -16.05 -15.12 1.08
N ASP A 207 -16.84 -14.32 0.37
CA ASP A 207 -17.74 -13.39 1.02
C ASP A 207 -18.77 -14.15 1.91
N ALA A 208 -19.28 -13.46 2.91
CA ALA A 208 -20.31 -14.02 3.82
C ALA A 208 -21.74 -13.64 3.42
N GLY A 209 -21.93 -13.05 2.24
CA GLY A 209 -23.19 -12.56 1.73
C GLY A 209 -23.60 -11.19 2.26
N VAL A 210 -22.70 -10.51 2.98
CA VAL A 210 -22.89 -9.16 3.51
C VAL A 210 -21.60 -8.35 3.35
N PRO A 211 -21.68 -7.03 3.04
CA PRO A 211 -20.51 -6.20 2.97
C PRO A 211 -19.92 -5.93 4.36
N ASN A 212 -18.62 -5.61 4.39
CA ASN A 212 -18.02 -4.98 5.56
C ASN A 212 -18.41 -3.49 5.59
N ILE A 213 -18.47 -2.92 6.79
CA ILE A 213 -18.70 -1.49 7.00
C ILE A 213 -17.37 -0.88 7.41
N GLU A 214 -16.96 0.16 6.68
CA GLU A 214 -15.81 0.98 7.02
C GLU A 214 -16.24 2.42 7.27
N ALA A 215 -15.60 3.07 8.23
CA ALA A 215 -15.83 4.48 8.52
C ALA A 215 -14.52 5.18 8.90
N ALA A 216 -14.43 6.48 8.58
CA ALA A 216 -13.32 7.31 9.00
C ALA A 216 -13.74 8.75 9.24
N ILE A 217 -13.01 9.41 10.13
CA ILE A 217 -13.03 10.86 10.32
C ILE A 217 -11.59 11.33 10.18
N ARG A 218 -11.33 12.22 9.22
CA ARG A 218 -10.01 12.78 8.94
C ARG A 218 -10.06 14.29 8.91
N TYR A 219 -9.12 14.92 9.57
CA TYR A 219 -8.88 16.36 9.51
C TYR A 219 -7.59 16.64 8.77
N GLU A 220 -7.61 17.55 7.84
CA GLU A 220 -6.44 18.15 7.21
C GLU A 220 -6.48 19.67 7.40
N SER A 221 -5.37 20.28 7.81
CA SER A 221 -5.24 21.72 7.88
C SER A 221 -5.28 22.35 6.48
N ALA A 222 -5.32 23.67 6.41
CA ALA A 222 -5.18 24.37 5.13
C ALA A 222 -3.92 23.89 4.38
N LYS A 223 -4.04 23.81 3.06
CA LYS A 223 -2.92 23.46 2.19
C LYS A 223 -1.80 24.47 2.35
N ASP A 224 -0.60 23.98 2.51
CA ASP A 224 0.61 24.75 2.57
C ASP A 224 1.56 24.26 1.46
N PRO A 225 1.84 25.06 0.42
CA PRO A 225 2.71 24.68 -0.68
C PRO A 225 4.14 24.35 -0.24
N GLU A 226 4.54 24.81 0.95
CA GLU A 226 5.84 24.50 1.55
C GLU A 226 5.82 23.26 2.45
N SER A 227 4.64 22.66 2.64
CA SER A 227 4.51 21.42 3.41
C SER A 227 5.22 20.27 2.72
N LEU A 228 5.89 19.46 3.50
CA LEU A 228 6.64 18.30 3.05
C LEU A 228 5.75 17.10 2.77
N LEU A 229 4.64 16.99 3.51
CA LEU A 229 3.73 15.86 3.50
C LEU A 229 2.36 16.33 2.99
N ASP A 230 1.91 15.76 1.89
CA ASP A 230 0.55 15.89 1.34
C ASP A 230 -0.01 17.32 1.23
N HIS A 231 0.87 18.32 1.22
CA HIS A 231 0.51 19.75 1.12
C HIS A 231 -0.33 20.32 2.29
N SER A 232 -0.41 19.63 3.42
CA SER A 232 -1.02 20.10 4.67
C SER A 232 -0.01 20.13 5.80
N LYS A 233 -0.17 21.05 6.76
CA LYS A 233 0.71 21.09 7.95
C LYS A 233 0.37 20.02 8.96
N ILE A 234 -0.91 19.71 9.08
CA ILE A 234 -1.43 18.78 10.07
C ILE A 234 -2.49 17.92 9.40
N GLU A 235 -2.33 16.63 9.52
CA GLU A 235 -3.35 15.64 9.19
C GLU A 235 -3.53 14.69 10.36
N LEU A 236 -4.77 14.44 10.73
CA LEU A 236 -5.16 13.53 11.80
C LEU A 236 -6.35 12.71 11.33
N GLY A 237 -6.35 11.43 11.62
CA GLY A 237 -7.44 10.55 11.25
C GLY A 237 -7.69 9.44 12.25
N VAL A 238 -8.93 9.03 12.31
CA VAL A 238 -9.36 7.80 12.99
C VAL A 238 -10.27 7.05 12.04
N SER A 239 -10.06 5.75 11.92
CA SER A 239 -10.87 4.89 11.08
C SER A 239 -11.20 3.58 11.77
N ALA A 240 -12.26 2.93 11.32
CA ALA A 240 -12.70 1.65 11.85
C ALA A 240 -13.28 0.76 10.75
N VAL A 241 -13.19 -0.56 10.96
CA VAL A 241 -13.85 -1.58 10.15
C VAL A 241 -14.60 -2.56 11.04
N ASN A 242 -15.77 -2.99 10.57
CA ASN A 242 -16.54 -4.07 11.17
C ASN A 242 -17.19 -4.90 10.08
N GLY A 243 -17.06 -6.23 10.16
CA GLY A 243 -17.62 -7.10 9.16
C GLY A 243 -17.35 -8.58 9.42
N THR A 244 -17.45 -9.35 8.37
CA THR A 244 -17.22 -10.81 8.40
C THR A 244 -16.93 -11.30 6.97
N TYR A 245 -16.25 -12.42 6.87
CA TYR A 245 -16.14 -13.21 5.64
C TYR A 245 -16.28 -14.68 5.99
N ARG A 246 -16.29 -15.55 4.99
CA ARG A 246 -16.42 -16.99 5.18
C ARG A 246 -15.07 -17.64 4.92
N VAL A 247 -14.67 -18.51 5.85
CA VAL A 247 -13.50 -19.38 5.70
C VAL A 247 -13.98 -20.81 5.69
N PHE A 248 -13.46 -21.65 4.80
CA PHE A 248 -13.81 -23.05 4.74
C PHE A 248 -12.58 -23.95 4.63
N LYS A 249 -12.68 -25.13 5.20
CA LYS A 249 -11.66 -26.18 5.12
C LYS A 249 -12.21 -27.31 4.25
N ASN A 250 -11.47 -27.66 3.23
CA ASN A 250 -11.77 -28.82 2.40
C ASN A 250 -11.19 -30.08 3.06
N ASN A 251 -11.91 -31.20 2.95
CA ASN A 251 -11.35 -32.50 3.27
C ASN A 251 -10.42 -33.01 2.14
N ALA A 252 -9.74 -34.13 2.37
CA ALA A 252 -8.88 -34.76 1.38
C ALA A 252 -9.59 -35.08 0.05
N ASN A 253 -10.90 -35.17 0.03
CA ASN A 253 -11.72 -35.45 -1.15
C ASN A 253 -12.27 -34.15 -1.81
N GLY A 254 -11.80 -32.97 -1.41
CA GLY A 254 -12.23 -31.69 -1.98
C GLY A 254 -13.61 -31.18 -1.53
N THR A 255 -14.30 -31.89 -0.65
CA THR A 255 -15.58 -31.44 -0.09
C THR A 255 -15.37 -30.57 1.14
N ASN A 256 -16.13 -29.48 1.26
CA ASN A 256 -16.09 -28.60 2.42
C ASN A 256 -16.60 -29.32 3.66
N ILE A 257 -15.74 -29.44 4.68
CA ILE A 257 -16.11 -30.08 5.96
C ILE A 257 -16.54 -29.04 6.98
N ARG A 258 -15.94 -27.88 6.96
CA ARG A 258 -16.13 -26.89 8.01
C ARG A 258 -16.17 -25.49 7.43
N VAL A 259 -17.11 -24.70 7.89
CA VAL A 259 -17.28 -23.29 7.52
C VAL A 259 -17.29 -22.47 8.80
N ASN A 260 -16.43 -21.45 8.86
CA ASN A 260 -16.42 -20.44 9.92
C ASN A 260 -16.68 -19.05 9.33
N LYS A 261 -17.21 -18.13 10.12
CA LYS A 261 -17.45 -16.74 9.77
C LYS A 261 -16.72 -15.83 10.77
N PRO A 262 -15.39 -15.68 10.63
CA PRO A 262 -14.64 -14.84 11.53
C PRO A 262 -15.12 -13.38 11.47
N LYS A 263 -15.16 -12.74 12.63
CA LYS A 263 -15.59 -11.35 12.77
C LYS A 263 -14.40 -10.43 12.58
N VAL A 264 -14.41 -9.67 11.50
CA VAL A 264 -13.44 -8.60 11.24
C VAL A 264 -13.79 -7.41 12.11
N LYS A 265 -12.84 -6.93 12.91
CA LYS A 265 -12.97 -5.69 13.68
C LYS A 265 -11.63 -5.01 13.75
N GLY A 266 -11.60 -3.70 13.50
CA GLY A 266 -10.39 -2.91 13.60
C GLY A 266 -10.68 -1.46 13.88
N ILE A 267 -9.73 -0.82 14.56
CA ILE A 267 -9.65 0.62 14.73
C ILE A 267 -8.22 1.05 14.41
N ALA A 268 -8.06 2.18 13.73
CA ALA A 268 -6.76 2.76 13.44
C ALA A 268 -6.77 4.27 13.68
N GLY A 269 -5.60 4.78 14.10
CA GLY A 269 -5.30 6.21 14.19
C GLY A 269 -4.15 6.55 13.26
N GLU A 270 -4.23 7.67 12.57
CA GLU A 270 -3.22 8.11 11.61
C GLU A 270 -2.90 9.60 11.78
N TYR A 271 -1.67 9.98 11.53
CA TYR A 271 -1.22 11.35 11.66
C TYR A 271 -0.14 11.71 10.64
N ALA A 272 -0.08 12.99 10.29
CA ALA A 272 1.05 13.60 9.59
C ALA A 272 1.24 15.06 10.03
N PHE A 273 2.49 15.43 10.25
CA PHE A 273 2.88 16.76 10.65
C PHE A 273 4.05 17.26 9.81
N SER A 274 3.89 18.41 9.16
CA SER A 274 4.99 19.13 8.50
C SER A 274 5.56 20.17 9.44
N LEU A 275 6.83 20.07 9.74
CA LEU A 275 7.58 20.99 10.60
C LEU A 275 8.42 21.93 9.75
N GLY A 276 7.79 22.94 9.16
CA GLY A 276 8.36 23.80 8.14
C GLY A 276 8.53 23.07 6.80
N SER A 277 9.34 23.64 5.91
CA SER A 277 9.54 23.15 4.54
C SER A 277 10.55 22.00 4.42
N LYS A 278 11.24 21.63 5.50
CA LYS A 278 12.34 20.66 5.44
C LYS A 278 12.09 19.38 6.20
N PHE A 279 11.24 19.38 7.21
CA PHE A 279 11.04 18.23 8.06
C PHE A 279 9.56 17.86 8.19
N GLY A 280 9.26 16.58 8.18
CA GLY A 280 7.92 16.05 8.41
C GLY A 280 7.97 14.73 9.16
N VAL A 281 6.88 14.39 9.83
CA VAL A 281 6.69 13.11 10.49
C VAL A 281 5.29 12.60 10.23
N GLN A 282 5.16 11.31 9.93
CA GLN A 282 3.86 10.66 9.75
C GLN A 282 3.87 9.25 10.33
N GLY A 283 2.68 8.71 10.54
CA GLY A 283 2.55 7.37 11.06
C GLY A 283 1.11 6.90 11.19
N GLU A 284 0.98 5.65 11.56
CA GLU A 284 -0.28 4.96 11.80
C GLU A 284 -0.13 3.97 12.95
N VAL A 285 -1.21 3.75 13.68
CA VAL A 285 -1.34 2.66 14.64
C VAL A 285 -2.70 1.99 14.42
N TYR A 286 -2.73 0.68 14.42
CA TYR A 286 -3.98 -0.08 14.38
C TYR A 286 -4.03 -1.17 15.44
N THR A 287 -5.24 -1.59 15.80
CA THR A 287 -5.49 -2.80 16.57
C THR A 287 -6.81 -3.43 16.12
N GLY A 288 -6.89 -4.75 16.23
CA GLY A 288 -8.11 -5.45 15.85
C GLY A 288 -7.99 -6.96 15.83
N GLN A 289 -8.91 -7.60 15.15
CA GLN A 289 -8.96 -9.06 14.96
C GLN A 289 -9.36 -9.41 13.53
N ALA A 290 -8.86 -10.54 13.02
CA ALA A 290 -9.10 -11.06 11.67
C ALA A 290 -8.77 -10.05 10.56
N LEU A 291 -7.72 -9.24 10.74
CA LEU A 291 -7.35 -8.15 9.83
C LEU A 291 -6.46 -8.58 8.66
N GLY A 292 -6.19 -9.87 8.45
CA GLY A 292 -5.32 -10.34 7.36
C GLY A 292 -5.78 -9.88 5.98
N ASN A 293 -7.09 -9.81 5.72
CA ASN A 293 -7.64 -9.25 4.47
C ASN A 293 -7.55 -7.70 4.38
N TYR A 294 -7.11 -7.04 5.43
CA TYR A 294 -6.79 -5.61 5.49
C TYR A 294 -5.28 -5.38 5.64
N LEU A 295 -4.45 -6.32 5.19
CA LEU A 295 -2.98 -6.31 5.27
C LEU A 295 -2.42 -6.24 6.69
N GLY A 296 -3.27 -6.24 7.71
CA GLY A 296 -2.87 -6.30 9.11
C GLY A 296 -2.54 -7.73 9.57
N ALA A 297 -2.15 -7.89 10.82
CA ALA A 297 -1.86 -9.20 11.43
C ALA A 297 -0.86 -10.06 10.65
N ILE A 298 0.05 -9.43 9.92
CA ILE A 298 1.03 -10.13 9.07
C ILE A 298 0.31 -11.09 8.11
N PHE A 299 -0.80 -10.63 7.48
CA PHE A 299 -1.73 -11.37 6.60
C PHE A 299 -2.45 -12.56 7.25
N GLN A 300 -2.34 -12.75 8.55
CA GLN A 300 -2.95 -13.84 9.27
C GLN A 300 -4.36 -13.45 9.75
N THR A 301 -5.33 -14.33 9.57
CA THR A 301 -6.73 -14.01 9.82
C THR A 301 -7.32 -14.82 10.94
N THR A 302 -7.14 -16.14 10.86
CA THR A 302 -7.65 -17.11 11.83
C THR A 302 -6.59 -18.14 12.15
N LYS A 303 -6.69 -18.74 13.34
CA LYS A 303 -5.89 -19.91 13.72
C LYS A 303 -6.10 -21.04 12.71
N GLY A 304 -5.09 -21.89 12.48
CA GLY A 304 -5.05 -22.86 11.37
C GLY A 304 -6.22 -23.87 11.32
N GLU A 305 -6.92 -24.08 12.43
CA GLU A 305 -8.16 -24.83 12.45
C GLU A 305 -9.43 -23.98 12.24
N PHE A 306 -9.28 -22.71 11.91
CA PHE A 306 -10.35 -21.73 11.65
C PHE A 306 -11.26 -21.44 12.84
N ASP A 307 -10.83 -21.74 14.08
CA ASP A 307 -11.69 -21.65 15.26
C ASP A 307 -11.67 -20.29 15.96
N LYS A 308 -10.63 -19.48 15.74
CA LYS A 308 -10.42 -18.23 16.47
C LYS A 308 -9.81 -17.18 15.58
N GLU A 309 -10.33 -15.97 15.68
CA GLU A 309 -9.75 -14.79 15.03
C GLU A 309 -8.41 -14.44 15.67
N ILE A 310 -7.42 -14.11 14.86
CA ILE A 310 -6.12 -13.63 15.32
C ILE A 310 -6.25 -12.15 15.65
N ARG A 311 -5.99 -11.81 16.92
CA ARG A 311 -5.87 -10.43 17.39
C ARG A 311 -4.48 -9.90 17.10
N SER A 312 -4.42 -8.64 16.70
CA SER A 312 -3.15 -8.00 16.33
C SER A 312 -3.14 -6.52 16.64
N THR A 313 -1.94 -5.98 16.76
CA THR A 313 -1.66 -4.55 16.81
C THR A 313 -0.45 -4.28 15.93
N GLY A 314 -0.52 -3.21 15.15
CA GLY A 314 0.60 -2.75 14.35
C GLY A 314 0.74 -1.24 14.43
N TRP A 315 1.93 -0.75 14.16
CA TRP A 315 2.21 0.66 14.07
C TRP A 315 3.48 0.92 13.27
N TRP A 316 3.52 2.08 12.64
CA TRP A 316 4.71 2.58 12.00
C TRP A 316 4.84 4.08 12.17
N VAL A 317 6.07 4.56 12.06
CA VAL A 317 6.43 5.97 12.05
C VAL A 317 7.48 6.23 10.99
N GLU A 318 7.37 7.36 10.31
CA GLU A 318 8.32 7.84 9.32
C GLU A 318 8.64 9.30 9.56
N GLY A 319 9.93 9.63 9.56
CA GLY A 319 10.45 10.99 9.45
C GLY A 319 10.90 11.26 8.01
N ALA A 320 10.64 12.47 7.54
CA ALA A 320 11.02 12.93 6.21
C ALA A 320 11.91 14.16 6.31
N TYR A 321 12.94 14.26 5.46
CA TYR A 321 13.82 15.42 5.37
C TYR A 321 14.09 15.81 3.92
N HIS A 322 13.82 17.07 3.60
CA HIS A 322 14.19 17.67 2.31
C HIS A 322 15.56 18.34 2.38
N TRP A 323 16.53 17.76 1.72
CA TRP A 323 17.89 18.33 1.59
C TRP A 323 17.88 19.58 0.71
N ARG A 324 17.24 19.46 -0.45
CA ARG A 324 17.06 20.49 -1.46
C ARG A 324 15.93 20.10 -2.41
N LYS A 325 15.53 20.99 -3.30
CA LYS A 325 14.53 20.67 -4.32
C LYS A 325 14.93 19.42 -5.10
N GLY A 326 14.04 18.44 -5.14
CA GLY A 326 14.23 17.17 -5.83
C GLY A 326 15.11 16.15 -5.10
N LEU A 327 15.62 16.42 -3.88
CA LEU A 327 16.35 15.44 -3.08
C LEU A 327 15.77 15.38 -1.67
N GLN A 328 15.25 14.23 -1.31
CA GLN A 328 14.68 13.95 0.00
C GLN A 328 15.15 12.60 0.55
N SER A 329 15.08 12.46 1.85
CA SER A 329 15.30 11.21 2.56
C SER A 329 14.14 10.92 3.49
N ARG A 330 13.85 9.64 3.66
CA ARG A 330 12.89 9.13 4.64
C ARG A 330 13.60 8.14 5.56
N PHE A 331 13.16 8.11 6.78
CA PHE A 331 13.64 7.17 7.78
C PHE A 331 12.45 6.70 8.59
N GLY A 332 12.27 5.39 8.73
CA GLY A 332 11.12 4.85 9.44
C GLY A 332 11.36 3.51 10.12
N TYR A 333 10.44 3.23 11.02
CA TYR A 333 10.32 1.97 11.72
C TYR A 333 8.87 1.54 11.74
N GLY A 334 8.62 0.24 11.58
CA GLY A 334 7.31 -0.36 11.73
C GLY A 334 7.34 -1.72 12.39
N GLN A 335 6.23 -2.10 13.01
CA GLN A 335 6.08 -3.34 13.72
C GLN A 335 4.65 -3.84 13.70
N ASP A 336 4.48 -5.13 13.37
CA ASP A 336 3.27 -5.92 13.63
C ASP A 336 3.48 -6.89 14.77
N LEU A 337 2.47 -7.09 15.58
CA LEU A 337 2.42 -8.06 16.66
C LEU A 337 1.07 -8.78 16.67
N CYS A 338 1.08 -10.11 16.57
CA CYS A 338 -0.08 -10.96 16.76
C CYS A 338 -0.11 -11.51 18.20
N ASN A 339 -1.31 -11.78 18.71
CA ASN A 339 -1.45 -12.43 20.01
C ASN A 339 -1.05 -13.91 19.88
N GLU A 340 -0.08 -14.35 20.69
CA GLU A 340 0.48 -15.71 20.61
C GLU A 340 -0.57 -16.80 20.87
N ASP A 341 -1.50 -16.59 21.79
CA ASP A 341 -2.57 -17.55 22.11
C ASP A 341 -3.54 -17.81 20.93
N ASP A 342 -3.54 -16.89 19.96
CA ASP A 342 -4.40 -16.95 18.78
C ASP A 342 -3.67 -17.55 17.56
N LEU A 343 -2.40 -17.98 17.71
CA LEU A 343 -1.58 -18.53 16.64
C LEU A 343 -1.37 -20.04 16.79
N ASP A 344 -1.07 -20.66 15.65
CA ASP A 344 -0.53 -22.03 15.60
C ASP A 344 1.00 -22.01 15.69
N GLY A 345 1.61 -23.20 15.85
CA GLY A 345 3.08 -23.30 15.97
C GLY A 345 3.87 -22.70 14.81
N SER A 346 3.34 -22.73 13.59
CA SER A 346 3.95 -22.07 12.41
C SER A 346 3.58 -20.60 12.26
N GLY A 347 2.70 -20.07 13.14
CA GLY A 347 2.22 -18.68 13.07
C GLY A 347 3.34 -17.67 13.23
N ILE A 348 3.16 -16.52 12.58
CA ILE A 348 4.10 -15.40 12.64
C ILE A 348 3.67 -14.50 13.80
N LEU A 349 4.51 -14.43 14.82
CA LEU A 349 4.23 -13.69 16.05
C LEU A 349 4.50 -12.19 15.88
N LYS A 350 5.61 -11.84 15.23
CA LYS A 350 6.08 -10.46 15.14
C LYS A 350 6.86 -10.23 13.86
N ASN A 351 6.60 -9.09 13.21
CA ASN A 351 7.37 -8.61 12.07
C ASN A 351 7.83 -7.18 12.32
N GLN A 352 9.07 -6.86 11.98
CA GLN A 352 9.69 -5.55 12.22
C GLN A 352 10.48 -5.11 10.99
N THR A 353 10.40 -3.82 10.67
CA THR A 353 11.15 -3.20 9.57
C THR A 353 11.75 -1.88 10.04
N ILE A 354 13.03 -1.67 9.77
CA ILE A 354 13.69 -0.37 9.77
C ILE A 354 14.05 -0.06 8.32
N PHE A 355 13.80 1.14 7.88
CA PHE A 355 14.21 1.59 6.55
C PHE A 355 14.76 3.01 6.59
N MET A 356 15.62 3.31 5.64
CA MET A 356 16.05 4.66 5.30
C MET A 356 16.13 4.74 3.79
N ASN A 357 15.74 5.87 3.20
CA ASN A 357 15.89 6.04 1.76
C ASN A 357 16.45 7.39 1.38
N ALA A 358 16.93 7.46 0.14
CA ALA A 358 17.24 8.67 -0.57
C ALA A 358 16.49 8.63 -1.90
N ILE A 359 15.69 9.65 -2.15
CA ILE A 359 14.86 9.79 -3.35
C ILE A 359 15.31 11.06 -4.05
N TRP A 360 15.82 10.91 -5.28
CA TRP A 360 16.35 12.00 -6.06
C TRP A 360 15.61 12.16 -7.40
N ASP A 361 14.86 13.23 -7.54
CA ASP A 361 14.29 13.68 -8.82
C ASP A 361 15.39 14.34 -9.64
N VAL A 362 16.03 13.57 -10.51
CA VAL A 362 17.08 14.05 -11.44
C VAL A 362 16.47 15.05 -12.43
N SER A 363 15.23 14.80 -12.84
CA SER A 363 14.41 15.67 -13.67
C SER A 363 12.94 15.48 -13.32
N ARG A 364 12.03 16.20 -14.00
CA ARG A 364 10.58 15.97 -13.85
C ARG A 364 10.16 14.56 -14.27
N LEU A 365 10.89 13.93 -15.18
CA LEU A 365 10.57 12.61 -15.72
C LEU A 365 11.34 11.49 -15.03
N LEU A 366 12.58 11.76 -14.56
CA LEU A 366 13.49 10.73 -14.04
C LEU A 366 13.72 10.89 -12.55
N GLN A 367 13.47 9.80 -11.81
CA GLN A 367 13.79 9.67 -10.39
C GLN A 367 14.71 8.46 -10.17
N LEU A 368 15.71 8.65 -9.32
CA LEU A 368 16.56 7.58 -8.78
C LEU A 368 16.29 7.44 -7.29
N SER A 369 16.27 6.21 -6.81
CA SER A 369 16.03 5.95 -5.38
C SER A 369 16.89 4.80 -4.88
N PHE A 370 17.33 4.93 -3.63
CA PHE A 370 18.06 3.89 -2.91
C PHE A 370 17.49 3.72 -1.51
N GLU A 371 17.32 2.47 -1.04
CA GLU A 371 16.71 2.14 0.25
C GLU A 371 17.35 0.94 0.88
N PRO A 372 18.26 1.10 1.85
CA PRO A 372 18.65 0.04 2.78
C PRO A 372 17.53 -0.23 3.78
N THR A 373 17.37 -1.50 4.13
CA THR A 373 16.38 -1.96 5.09
C THR A 373 16.99 -3.00 6.04
N TRP A 374 16.49 -3.04 7.28
CA TRP A 374 16.69 -4.16 8.19
C TRP A 374 15.32 -4.74 8.55
N ARG A 375 15.23 -6.07 8.56
CA ARG A 375 13.99 -6.78 8.87
C ARG A 375 14.23 -7.88 9.87
N LYS A 376 13.19 -8.15 10.68
CA LYS A 376 13.17 -9.26 11.62
C LYS A 376 11.78 -9.84 11.71
N THR A 377 11.68 -11.13 11.47
CA THR A 377 10.44 -11.89 11.60
C THR A 377 10.59 -12.96 12.67
N SER A 378 9.66 -13.00 13.63
CA SER A 378 9.61 -13.97 14.71
C SER A 378 8.37 -14.85 14.58
N TYR A 379 8.52 -16.12 14.84
CA TYR A 379 7.51 -17.17 14.75
C TYR A 379 7.22 -17.73 16.14
N VAL A 380 6.10 -18.44 16.31
CA VAL A 380 5.74 -19.06 17.60
C VAL A 380 6.73 -20.17 17.94
N VAL A 381 6.90 -21.16 17.07
CA VAL A 381 7.83 -22.32 17.29
C VAL A 381 9.05 -22.28 16.39
N LEU A 382 8.90 -21.77 15.15
CA LEU A 382 10.00 -21.74 14.20
C LEU A 382 11.03 -20.68 14.62
N LYS A 383 12.30 -20.92 14.20
CA LYS A 383 13.37 -19.96 14.51
C LYS A 383 13.14 -18.62 13.82
N LYS A 384 13.25 -17.53 14.59
CA LYS A 384 13.25 -16.16 14.07
C LYS A 384 14.35 -15.97 13.02
N ASN A 385 14.11 -15.07 12.08
CA ASN A 385 15.11 -14.65 11.11
C ASN A 385 15.27 -13.14 11.10
N GLU A 386 16.49 -12.65 10.84
CA GLU A 386 16.80 -11.24 10.73
C GLU A 386 17.89 -10.99 9.69
N GLY A 387 17.84 -9.87 9.00
CA GLY A 387 18.81 -9.59 7.95
C GLY A 387 18.63 -8.19 7.33
N PHE A 388 19.65 -7.80 6.58
CA PHE A 388 19.66 -6.57 5.79
C PHE A 388 19.24 -6.83 4.36
N GLY A 389 18.61 -5.83 3.77
CA GLY A 389 18.31 -5.74 2.36
C GLY A 389 18.60 -4.35 1.83
N ALA A 390 18.66 -4.22 0.51
CA ALA A 390 18.79 -2.94 -0.16
C ALA A 390 18.03 -2.95 -1.48
N MET A 391 17.37 -1.83 -1.78
CA MET A 391 16.67 -1.62 -3.04
C MET A 391 17.23 -0.42 -3.79
N LEU A 392 17.42 -0.59 -5.09
CA LEU A 392 17.65 0.48 -6.05
C LEU A 392 16.43 0.59 -6.95
N ALA A 393 16.00 1.80 -7.26
CA ALA A 393 14.94 2.01 -8.24
C ALA A 393 15.28 3.14 -9.22
N VAL A 394 14.92 2.89 -10.48
CA VAL A 394 14.89 3.89 -11.55
C VAL A 394 13.44 4.05 -11.97
N THR A 395 12.92 5.27 -11.90
CA THR A 395 11.53 5.56 -12.27
C THR A 395 11.48 6.61 -13.36
N LEU A 396 10.86 6.26 -14.48
CA LEU A 396 10.49 7.18 -15.56
C LEU A 396 9.00 7.50 -15.43
N ARG A 397 8.64 8.78 -15.31
CA ARG A 397 7.26 9.27 -15.24
C ARG A 397 6.85 9.88 -16.57
N PHE A 398 5.59 9.74 -16.98
CA PHE A 398 5.05 10.34 -18.20
C PHE A 398 3.57 10.72 -18.05
#